data_2d4b526d8456158d529509b70135fe84
#
_entry.id   2d4b526d8456158d529509b70135fe84
#
_cell.length_a   1.000
_cell.length_b   1.000
_cell.length_c   1.000
_cell.angle_alpha   90.00
_cell.angle_beta   90.00
_cell.angle_gamma   90.00
#
_symmetry.space_group_name_H-M   'P 1'
#
loop_
_entity.id
_entity.type
_entity.pdbx_description
1 polymer ?
#
loop_
_entity_poly.entity_id
_entity_poly.type
_entity_poly.pdbx_seq_one_letter_code
_entity_poly.pdbx_strand_id
1 'polypeptide(L)'
;MIKTLLKSMRQYKKVSWATIFFSTFEVVFEIVIPLCMSGLIDNGIEGGVMSMVWKYGLALLFLAVFQMVTGMLAAFLGSRASAGFGANLRSDMYDNVQTFAFSNIDKFSTASIVTRLTTDVTNIQNAYQMLIRIAIRGPVMLIFAMIVSFRIDSQISLMFIAIIPVLAALLVLIIIKVHPVFKRVFHTYDELNNVVQENVRGIRVVKSFNQEEHEISKFEKISEKIYKDFAKAERLIALNSPIMQVCMYTCMILISWLGAKAVIASGNNAALGLTTGSLTALFTYAMQILMSLMMLSMVFAMMIIASSSAQRIAEILNEKTDISNPANPVLEVKDGEIDYKNVNFAYASKADTKVLDNVNVHIASGETVGIIGGTGSSKSSFVQLIPRLYDVTGGEVMLGGVDVRNYDLDTLRNSVAMVLQKNELFSGTIAENLRWGNEDATDEEIKHACELAQADEFVSAMPDGYNTYIEQGGTNVSGGQKQRLCIARALLKNPKVLILDDSTSAVDTHTDALIQKGLSQYMPDTTKIVIAQRISSVQNADKILVFDNGRIIAQGTHDELLKSCDIYREVYESQQKGGNDDE
;
A
#
# COMPACT_ATOMS: atom_id res chain seq x y z
N MET A 1 6.26 -15.79 0.78
CA MET A 1 5.36 -14.86 1.50
C MET A 1 5.73 -14.72 2.97
N ILE A 2 5.40 -15.66 3.87
CA ILE A 2 5.67 -15.54 5.32
C ILE A 2 7.14 -15.26 5.63
N LYS A 3 8.06 -16.00 4.98
CA LYS A 3 9.51 -15.82 5.17
C LYS A 3 10.00 -14.42 4.78
N THR A 4 9.38 -13.80 3.76
CA THR A 4 9.69 -12.42 3.33
C THR A 4 9.27 -11.42 4.39
N LEU A 5 8.02 -11.52 4.87
CA LEU A 5 7.49 -10.64 5.92
C LEU A 5 8.29 -10.74 7.23
N LEU A 6 8.64 -11.96 7.65
CA LEU A 6 9.39 -12.18 8.90
C LEU A 6 10.82 -11.60 8.86
N LYS A 7 11.40 -11.28 7.70
CA LYS A 7 12.67 -10.55 7.63
C LYS A 7 12.57 -9.16 8.25
N SER A 8 11.44 -8.51 8.13
CA SER A 8 11.19 -7.17 8.70
C SER A 8 11.04 -7.16 10.23
N MET A 9 11.09 -8.32 10.91
CA MET A 9 11.15 -8.36 12.38
C MET A 9 12.43 -7.74 12.96
N ARG A 10 13.56 -7.84 12.27
CA ARG A 10 14.86 -7.20 12.62
C ARG A 10 15.14 -7.17 14.14
N GLN A 11 15.25 -5.99 14.73
CA GLN A 11 15.54 -5.75 16.15
C GLN A 11 14.43 -6.25 17.09
N TYR A 12 13.20 -6.46 16.62
CA TYR A 12 12.07 -6.87 17.45
C TYR A 12 11.96 -8.38 17.69
N LYS A 13 12.85 -9.20 17.11
CA LYS A 13 12.89 -10.66 17.34
C LYS A 13 13.00 -11.02 18.81
N LYS A 14 13.91 -10.37 19.55
CA LYS A 14 14.10 -10.64 20.98
C LYS A 14 12.87 -10.26 21.80
N VAL A 15 12.23 -9.13 21.46
CA VAL A 15 11.01 -8.66 22.13
C VAL A 15 9.85 -9.63 21.88
N SER A 16 9.73 -10.16 20.67
CA SER A 16 8.71 -11.16 20.31
C SER A 16 8.89 -12.46 21.10
N TRP A 17 10.12 -12.97 21.24
CA TRP A 17 10.39 -14.13 22.07
C TRP A 17 10.11 -13.88 23.55
N ALA A 18 10.43 -12.69 24.06
CA ALA A 18 10.09 -12.29 25.43
C ALA A 18 8.56 -12.24 25.63
N THR A 19 7.80 -11.74 24.64
CA THR A 19 6.33 -11.77 24.67
C THR A 19 5.80 -13.20 24.80
N ILE A 20 6.31 -14.11 23.98
CA ILE A 20 5.94 -15.54 24.01
C ILE A 20 6.25 -16.14 25.39
N PHE A 21 7.43 -15.87 25.92
CA PHE A 21 7.85 -16.35 27.24
C PHE A 21 6.90 -15.86 28.34
N PHE A 22 6.64 -14.56 28.43
CA PHE A 22 5.75 -14.01 29.46
C PHE A 22 4.30 -14.44 29.29
N SER A 23 3.81 -14.58 28.06
CA SER A 23 2.47 -15.14 27.79
C SER A 23 2.36 -16.61 28.22
N THR A 24 3.40 -17.39 28.04
CA THR A 24 3.43 -18.79 28.52
C THR A 24 3.49 -18.85 30.03
N PHE A 25 4.27 -17.97 30.65
CA PHE A 25 4.40 -17.89 32.10
C PHE A 25 3.10 -17.43 32.78
N GLU A 26 2.37 -16.50 32.16
CA GLU A 26 1.01 -16.08 32.57
C GLU A 26 0.06 -17.29 32.66
N VAL A 27 0.10 -18.19 31.67
CA VAL A 27 -0.72 -19.42 31.66
C VAL A 27 -0.33 -20.36 32.80
N VAL A 28 0.95 -20.48 33.14
CA VAL A 28 1.38 -21.33 34.24
C VAL A 28 0.76 -20.86 35.58
N PHE A 29 0.78 -19.57 35.86
CA PHE A 29 0.11 -19.03 37.06
C PHE A 29 -1.40 -19.24 37.02
N GLU A 30 -2.03 -19.03 35.89
CA GLU A 30 -3.48 -19.23 35.66
C GLU A 30 -3.92 -20.66 35.94
N ILE A 31 -3.07 -21.65 35.67
CA ILE A 31 -3.32 -23.08 35.93
C ILE A 31 -3.09 -23.46 37.40
N VAL A 32 -2.15 -22.81 38.07
CA VAL A 32 -1.85 -23.09 39.49
C VAL A 32 -2.92 -22.52 40.41
N ILE A 33 -3.60 -21.43 40.03
CA ILE A 33 -4.65 -20.79 40.85
C ILE A 33 -5.76 -21.76 41.25
N PRO A 34 -6.41 -22.54 40.35
CA PRO A 34 -7.43 -23.50 40.75
C PRO A 34 -6.92 -24.62 41.67
N LEU A 35 -5.66 -25.03 41.52
CA LEU A 35 -5.05 -26.01 42.46
C LEU A 35 -4.88 -25.43 43.87
N CYS A 36 -4.42 -24.19 43.99
CA CYS A 36 -4.34 -23.50 45.28
C CYS A 36 -5.73 -23.29 45.89
N MET A 37 -6.74 -23.00 45.07
CA MET A 37 -8.13 -22.85 45.49
C MET A 37 -8.68 -24.17 46.02
N SER A 38 -8.38 -25.30 45.33
CA SER A 38 -8.71 -26.63 45.82
C SER A 38 -8.12 -26.87 47.22
N GLY A 39 -6.84 -26.58 47.43
CA GLY A 39 -6.18 -26.72 48.73
C GLY A 39 -6.77 -25.80 49.81
N LEU A 40 -7.23 -24.61 49.44
CA LEU A 40 -7.91 -23.71 50.38
C LEU A 40 -9.26 -24.29 50.82
N ILE A 41 -10.03 -24.87 49.91
CA ILE A 41 -11.33 -25.50 50.22
C ILE A 41 -11.12 -26.74 51.12
N ASP A 42 -10.28 -27.67 50.68
CA ASP A 42 -10.12 -28.97 51.33
C ASP A 42 -9.45 -28.85 52.71
N ASN A 43 -8.30 -28.15 52.81
CA ASN A 43 -7.50 -28.09 54.02
C ASN A 43 -7.84 -26.89 54.92
N GLY A 44 -8.43 -25.83 54.35
CA GLY A 44 -8.80 -24.62 55.05
C GLY A 44 -10.24 -24.63 55.55
N ILE A 45 -11.18 -24.65 54.61
CA ILE A 45 -12.61 -24.51 54.88
C ILE A 45 -13.15 -25.81 55.46
N GLU A 46 -13.03 -26.92 54.77
CA GLU A 46 -13.56 -28.21 55.21
C GLU A 46 -12.74 -28.80 56.39
N GLY A 47 -11.41 -28.59 56.35
CA GLY A 47 -10.58 -28.98 57.51
C GLY A 47 -10.74 -28.09 58.76
N GLY A 48 -11.48 -26.97 58.65
CA GLY A 48 -11.76 -26.06 59.77
C GLY A 48 -10.49 -25.33 60.32
N VAL A 49 -9.40 -25.30 59.52
CA VAL A 49 -8.08 -24.80 59.97
C VAL A 49 -7.85 -23.38 59.42
N MET A 50 -8.13 -22.36 60.21
CA MET A 50 -8.01 -20.94 59.83
C MET A 50 -6.59 -20.54 59.39
N SER A 51 -5.56 -21.15 59.95
CA SER A 51 -4.17 -20.88 59.53
C SER A 51 -3.90 -21.33 58.07
N MET A 52 -4.54 -22.40 57.63
CA MET A 52 -4.46 -22.85 56.22
C MET A 52 -5.23 -21.94 55.29
N VAL A 53 -6.37 -21.36 55.71
CA VAL A 53 -7.10 -20.34 54.94
C VAL A 53 -6.19 -19.14 54.67
N TRP A 54 -5.51 -18.62 55.69
CA TRP A 54 -4.58 -17.52 55.53
C TRP A 54 -3.39 -17.88 54.63
N LYS A 55 -2.82 -19.08 54.77
CA LYS A 55 -1.68 -19.55 53.97
C LYS A 55 -2.05 -19.62 52.47
N TYR A 56 -3.16 -20.29 52.14
CA TYR A 56 -3.62 -20.41 50.72
C TYR A 56 -4.15 -19.07 50.19
N GLY A 57 -4.81 -18.25 51.05
CA GLY A 57 -5.28 -16.92 50.67
C GLY A 57 -4.11 -15.99 50.25
N LEU A 58 -3.04 -15.97 51.05
CA LEU A 58 -1.82 -15.23 50.67
C LEU A 58 -1.14 -15.78 49.44
N ALA A 59 -1.10 -17.11 49.27
CA ALA A 59 -0.58 -17.74 48.04
C ALA A 59 -1.39 -17.36 46.80
N LEU A 60 -2.71 -17.35 46.90
CA LEU A 60 -3.60 -16.92 45.80
C LEU A 60 -3.40 -15.44 45.45
N LEU A 61 -3.27 -14.58 46.48
CA LEU A 61 -2.96 -13.16 46.27
C LEU A 61 -1.63 -12.98 45.54
N PHE A 62 -0.60 -13.71 45.96
CA PHE A 62 0.72 -13.69 45.34
C PHE A 62 0.65 -14.16 43.88
N LEU A 63 0.00 -15.29 43.60
CA LEU A 63 -0.18 -15.82 42.26
C LEU A 63 -0.95 -14.84 41.37
N ALA A 64 -2.02 -14.20 41.87
CA ALA A 64 -2.80 -13.22 41.12
C ALA A 64 -1.96 -11.98 40.77
N VAL A 65 -1.13 -11.48 41.68
CA VAL A 65 -0.22 -10.36 41.43
C VAL A 65 0.82 -10.74 40.37
N PHE A 66 1.42 -11.92 40.44
CA PHE A 66 2.38 -12.39 39.46
C PHE A 66 1.75 -12.62 38.09
N GLN A 67 0.54 -13.17 38.03
CA GLN A 67 -0.23 -13.33 36.79
C GLN A 67 -0.51 -11.95 36.16
N MET A 68 -0.92 -10.97 36.96
CA MET A 68 -1.15 -9.60 36.50
C MET A 68 0.14 -8.99 35.94
N VAL A 69 1.26 -9.09 36.65
CA VAL A 69 2.55 -8.54 36.19
C VAL A 69 3.02 -9.20 34.91
N THR A 70 2.97 -10.54 34.82
CA THR A 70 3.36 -11.27 33.60
C THR A 70 2.46 -10.96 32.41
N GLY A 71 1.15 -10.84 32.65
CA GLY A 71 0.17 -10.44 31.64
C GLY A 71 0.40 -9.01 31.13
N MET A 72 0.70 -8.05 32.03
CA MET A 72 1.06 -6.69 31.66
C MET A 72 2.36 -6.63 30.84
N LEU A 73 3.39 -7.37 31.26
CA LEU A 73 4.65 -7.46 30.51
C LEU A 73 4.44 -8.08 29.12
N ALA A 74 3.67 -9.16 29.03
CA ALA A 74 3.33 -9.80 27.76
C ALA A 74 2.55 -8.85 26.84
N ALA A 75 1.61 -8.07 27.39
CA ALA A 75 0.85 -7.09 26.63
C ALA A 75 1.73 -5.94 26.12
N PHE A 76 2.55 -5.37 26.99
CA PHE A 76 3.46 -4.26 26.66
C PHE A 76 4.50 -4.67 25.62
N LEU A 77 5.18 -5.80 25.83
CA LEU A 77 6.19 -6.30 24.91
C LEU A 77 5.55 -6.72 23.56
N GLY A 78 4.38 -7.34 23.60
CA GLY A 78 3.64 -7.75 22.40
C GLY A 78 3.20 -6.56 21.55
N SER A 79 2.70 -5.52 22.18
CA SER A 79 2.35 -4.26 21.50
C SER A 79 3.58 -3.59 20.88
N ARG A 80 4.68 -3.49 21.62
CA ARG A 80 5.96 -2.95 21.12
C ARG A 80 6.51 -3.77 19.95
N ALA A 81 6.45 -5.10 20.02
CA ALA A 81 6.93 -5.98 18.97
C ALA A 81 6.09 -5.83 17.69
N SER A 82 4.75 -5.81 17.82
CA SER A 82 3.85 -5.71 16.67
C SER A 82 3.90 -4.33 16.02
N ALA A 83 3.91 -3.25 16.81
CA ALA A 83 4.03 -1.89 16.29
C ALA A 83 5.37 -1.69 15.56
N GLY A 84 6.47 -2.16 16.17
CA GLY A 84 7.79 -2.09 15.55
C GLY A 84 7.92 -2.95 14.28
N PHE A 85 7.31 -4.12 14.26
CA PHE A 85 7.22 -4.94 13.06
C PHE A 85 6.44 -4.24 11.93
N GLY A 86 5.29 -3.61 12.26
CA GLY A 86 4.52 -2.82 11.31
C GLY A 86 5.27 -1.60 10.78
N ALA A 87 6.04 -0.92 11.65
CA ALA A 87 6.89 0.20 11.22
C ALA A 87 7.99 -0.25 10.24
N ASN A 88 8.68 -1.35 10.55
CA ASN A 88 9.71 -1.90 9.66
C ASN A 88 9.10 -2.34 8.30
N LEU A 89 7.90 -2.95 8.30
CA LEU A 89 7.23 -3.33 7.06
C LEU A 89 6.92 -2.11 6.18
N ARG A 90 6.44 -1.02 6.80
CA ARG A 90 6.17 0.24 6.06
C ARG A 90 7.45 0.80 5.47
N SER A 91 8.53 0.85 6.26
CA SER A 91 9.85 1.31 5.78
C SER A 91 10.33 0.45 4.62
N ASP A 92 10.38 -0.90 4.80
CA ASP A 92 10.86 -1.82 3.76
C ASP A 92 10.06 -1.72 2.46
N MET A 93 8.72 -1.56 2.58
CA MET A 93 7.86 -1.36 1.41
C MET A 93 8.08 -0.01 0.75
N TYR A 94 8.22 1.07 1.54
CA TYR A 94 8.42 2.41 1.02
C TYR A 94 9.78 2.51 0.32
N ASP A 95 10.82 1.99 0.95
CA ASP A 95 12.17 1.93 0.37
C ASP A 95 12.15 1.18 -0.98
N ASN A 96 11.43 0.04 -1.05
CA ASN A 96 11.32 -0.72 -2.30
C ASN A 96 10.52 0.06 -3.36
N VAL A 97 9.43 0.74 -2.99
CA VAL A 97 8.63 1.55 -3.92
C VAL A 97 9.45 2.69 -4.52
N GLN A 98 10.39 3.29 -3.75
CA GLN A 98 11.28 4.32 -4.29
C GLN A 98 12.24 3.80 -5.37
N THR A 99 12.49 2.50 -5.41
CA THR A 99 13.32 1.89 -6.48
C THR A 99 12.52 1.52 -7.73
N PHE A 100 11.19 1.66 -7.72
CA PHE A 100 10.34 1.24 -8.82
C PHE A 100 10.56 2.06 -10.08
N ALA A 101 10.60 1.40 -11.22
CA ALA A 101 10.43 2.02 -12.53
C ALA A 101 8.94 2.36 -12.78
N PHE A 102 8.66 3.16 -13.80
CA PHE A 102 7.30 3.51 -14.18
C PHE A 102 6.45 2.26 -14.50
N SER A 103 7.05 1.25 -15.13
CA SER A 103 6.42 -0.05 -15.40
C SER A 103 5.87 -0.74 -14.15
N ASN A 104 6.59 -0.65 -13.01
CA ASN A 104 6.13 -1.20 -11.74
C ASN A 104 4.97 -0.37 -11.15
N ILE A 105 5.03 0.98 -11.28
CA ILE A 105 3.98 1.88 -10.79
C ILE A 105 2.68 1.67 -11.59
N ASP A 106 2.78 1.49 -12.90
CA ASP A 106 1.63 1.18 -13.76
C ASP A 106 0.95 -0.14 -13.36
N LYS A 107 1.74 -1.14 -12.96
CA LYS A 107 1.25 -2.44 -12.50
C LYS A 107 0.44 -2.34 -11.19
N PHE A 108 0.87 -1.52 -10.24
CA PHE A 108 0.30 -1.51 -8.89
C PHE A 108 -0.72 -0.40 -8.62
N SER A 109 -0.84 0.60 -9.40
CA SER A 109 -1.57 1.85 -9.15
C SER A 109 -1.24 2.53 -7.80
N THR A 110 -1.23 3.85 -7.76
CA THR A 110 -0.89 4.64 -6.55
C THR A 110 -1.85 4.35 -5.38
N ALA A 111 -3.16 4.25 -5.67
CA ALA A 111 -4.16 3.96 -4.64
C ALA A 111 -3.95 2.58 -3.99
N SER A 112 -3.56 1.57 -4.77
CA SER A 112 -3.25 0.24 -4.27
C SER A 112 -2.01 0.25 -3.37
N ILE A 113 -0.95 0.97 -3.74
CA ILE A 113 0.26 1.11 -2.93
C ILE A 113 -0.06 1.77 -1.58
N VAL A 114 -0.84 2.85 -1.57
CA VAL A 114 -1.28 3.53 -0.35
C VAL A 114 -2.06 2.58 0.58
N THR A 115 -3.03 1.83 0.03
CA THR A 115 -3.81 0.85 0.81
C THR A 115 -2.91 -0.22 1.44
N ARG A 116 -1.90 -0.71 0.70
CA ARG A 116 -0.94 -1.71 1.19
C ARG A 116 -0.05 -1.15 2.32
N LEU A 117 0.41 0.10 2.21
CA LEU A 117 1.21 0.78 3.23
C LEU A 117 0.43 1.12 4.51
N THR A 118 -0.88 1.28 4.43
CA THR A 118 -1.75 1.67 5.53
C THR A 118 -2.54 0.49 6.09
N THR A 119 -3.64 0.14 5.43
CA THR A 119 -4.61 -0.85 5.92
C THR A 119 -4.02 -2.27 5.98
N ASP A 120 -3.31 -2.71 4.92
CA ASP A 120 -2.77 -4.07 4.90
C ASP A 120 -1.68 -4.27 5.94
N VAL A 121 -0.78 -3.28 6.14
CA VAL A 121 0.22 -3.36 7.21
C VAL A 121 -0.44 -3.38 8.59
N THR A 122 -1.52 -2.62 8.79
CA THR A 122 -2.26 -2.64 10.07
C THR A 122 -2.91 -4.02 10.32
N ASN A 123 -3.49 -4.64 9.30
CA ASN A 123 -4.04 -5.99 9.40
C ASN A 123 -2.94 -7.02 9.78
N ILE A 124 -1.77 -6.94 9.15
CA ILE A 124 -0.64 -7.81 9.47
C ILE A 124 -0.08 -7.53 10.86
N GLN A 125 0.00 -6.28 11.28
CA GLN A 125 0.42 -5.89 12.62
C GLN A 125 -0.50 -6.50 13.70
N ASN A 126 -1.81 -6.42 13.51
CA ASN A 126 -2.81 -6.99 14.43
C ASN A 126 -2.75 -8.52 14.44
N ALA A 127 -2.66 -9.16 13.27
CA ALA A 127 -2.50 -10.60 13.16
C ALA A 127 -1.21 -11.09 13.81
N TYR A 128 -0.11 -10.38 13.64
CA TYR A 128 1.16 -10.68 14.28
C TYR A 128 1.08 -10.59 15.81
N GLN A 129 0.43 -9.55 16.34
CA GLN A 129 0.20 -9.41 17.78
C GLN A 129 -0.63 -10.57 18.33
N MET A 130 -1.70 -10.96 17.63
CA MET A 130 -2.51 -12.12 18.01
C MET A 130 -1.71 -13.42 17.96
N LEU A 131 -0.85 -13.58 16.96
CA LEU A 131 -0.04 -14.77 16.78
C LEU A 131 0.98 -14.96 17.90
N ILE A 132 1.72 -13.92 18.29
CA ILE A 132 2.76 -14.02 19.32
C ILE A 132 2.21 -14.07 20.75
N ARG A 133 0.94 -13.70 20.97
CA ARG A 133 0.32 -13.67 22.28
C ARG A 133 -0.80 -14.72 22.42
N ILE A 134 -1.86 -14.64 21.62
CA ILE A 134 -3.07 -15.44 21.79
C ILE A 134 -2.94 -16.83 21.18
N ALA A 135 -2.34 -16.93 19.98
CA ALA A 135 -2.19 -18.21 19.29
C ALA A 135 -1.28 -19.18 20.03
N ILE A 136 -0.36 -18.70 20.85
CA ILE A 136 0.50 -19.54 21.69
C ILE A 136 -0.18 -19.85 23.02
N ARG A 137 -0.82 -18.85 23.65
CA ARG A 137 -1.53 -19.01 24.92
C ARG A 137 -2.61 -20.09 24.86
N GLY A 138 -3.43 -20.12 23.78
CA GLY A 138 -4.51 -21.08 23.63
C GLY A 138 -4.09 -22.54 23.71
N PRO A 139 -3.19 -23.03 22.83
CA PRO A 139 -2.68 -24.40 22.90
C PRO A 139 -1.98 -24.75 24.20
N VAL A 140 -1.16 -23.83 24.74
CA VAL A 140 -0.47 -24.02 26.02
C VAL A 140 -1.48 -24.22 27.15
N MET A 141 -2.49 -23.36 27.23
CA MET A 141 -3.57 -23.45 28.21
C MET A 141 -4.31 -24.78 28.10
N LEU A 142 -4.70 -25.16 26.89
CA LEU A 142 -5.44 -26.41 26.61
C LEU A 142 -4.62 -27.62 27.06
N ILE A 143 -3.34 -27.70 26.68
CA ILE A 143 -2.47 -28.83 27.00
C ILE A 143 -2.26 -28.94 28.52
N PHE A 144 -1.88 -27.84 29.16
CA PHE A 144 -1.61 -27.86 30.61
C PHE A 144 -2.86 -28.08 31.44
N ALA A 145 -3.99 -27.45 31.11
CA ALA A 145 -5.27 -27.68 31.81
C ALA A 145 -5.72 -29.14 31.66
N MET A 146 -5.54 -29.77 30.49
CA MET A 146 -5.80 -31.20 30.31
C MET A 146 -4.87 -32.05 31.18
N ILE A 147 -3.57 -31.81 31.17
CA ILE A 147 -2.60 -32.59 31.98
C ILE A 147 -2.98 -32.53 33.44
N VAL A 148 -3.28 -31.31 33.97
CA VAL A 148 -3.64 -31.15 35.37
C VAL A 148 -5.00 -31.79 35.67
N SER A 149 -6.00 -31.65 34.84
CA SER A 149 -7.30 -32.32 34.98
C SER A 149 -7.14 -33.86 35.08
N PHE A 150 -6.33 -34.44 34.17
CA PHE A 150 -6.02 -35.89 34.20
C PHE A 150 -5.28 -36.34 35.48
N ARG A 151 -4.49 -35.44 36.09
CA ARG A 151 -3.82 -35.70 37.37
C ARG A 151 -4.77 -35.66 38.57
N ILE A 152 -5.85 -34.85 38.47
CA ILE A 152 -6.88 -34.74 39.50
C ILE A 152 -7.77 -35.99 39.47
N ASP A 153 -8.39 -36.26 38.32
CA ASP A 153 -9.24 -37.44 38.10
C ASP A 153 -9.22 -37.84 36.61
N SER A 154 -8.70 -39.04 36.34
CA SER A 154 -8.57 -39.52 34.95
C SER A 154 -9.89 -39.91 34.32
N GLN A 155 -10.85 -40.45 35.13
CA GLN A 155 -12.15 -40.90 34.62
C GLN A 155 -13.04 -39.71 34.19
N ILE A 156 -13.09 -38.68 35.01
CA ILE A 156 -13.83 -37.44 34.70
C ILE A 156 -13.17 -36.72 33.52
N SER A 157 -11.86 -36.68 33.49
CA SER A 157 -11.12 -35.97 32.42
C SER A 157 -11.23 -36.63 31.03
N LEU A 158 -11.60 -37.92 30.94
CA LEU A 158 -11.88 -38.58 29.66
C LEU A 158 -13.00 -37.89 28.86
N MET A 159 -13.93 -37.21 29.52
CA MET A 159 -14.98 -36.46 28.83
C MET A 159 -14.43 -35.33 27.96
N PHE A 160 -13.28 -34.70 28.35
CA PHE A 160 -12.65 -33.66 27.55
C PHE A 160 -12.13 -34.20 26.24
N ILE A 161 -11.64 -35.45 26.20
CA ILE A 161 -11.22 -36.12 24.97
C ILE A 161 -12.39 -36.30 24.01
N ALA A 162 -13.62 -36.45 24.51
CA ALA A 162 -14.81 -36.55 23.67
C ALA A 162 -15.34 -35.17 23.24
N ILE A 163 -15.44 -34.22 24.18
CA ILE A 163 -16.09 -32.92 23.94
C ILE A 163 -15.21 -31.97 23.11
N ILE A 164 -13.89 -31.95 23.34
CA ILE A 164 -12.97 -31.06 22.60
C ILE A 164 -12.99 -31.33 21.10
N PRO A 165 -12.84 -32.57 20.59
CA PRO A 165 -12.93 -32.82 19.16
C PRO A 165 -14.30 -32.50 18.55
N VAL A 166 -15.38 -32.74 19.29
CA VAL A 166 -16.74 -32.39 18.84
C VAL A 166 -16.87 -30.88 18.68
N LEU A 167 -16.48 -30.11 19.71
CA LEU A 167 -16.52 -28.65 19.63
C LEU A 167 -15.59 -28.12 18.54
N ALA A 168 -14.37 -28.65 18.44
CA ALA A 168 -13.41 -28.26 17.39
C ALA A 168 -13.98 -28.53 15.99
N ALA A 169 -14.60 -29.71 15.77
CA ALA A 169 -15.23 -30.06 14.50
C ALA A 169 -16.39 -29.11 14.14
N LEU A 170 -17.23 -28.77 15.12
CA LEU A 170 -18.33 -27.81 14.91
C LEU A 170 -17.82 -26.42 14.57
N LEU A 171 -16.80 -25.91 15.27
CA LEU A 171 -16.18 -24.63 15.00
C LEU A 171 -15.55 -24.60 13.60
N VAL A 172 -14.80 -25.63 13.23
CA VAL A 172 -14.19 -25.76 11.90
C VAL A 172 -15.26 -25.79 10.82
N LEU A 173 -16.38 -26.50 11.05
CA LEU A 173 -17.48 -26.58 10.10
C LEU A 173 -18.14 -25.21 9.89
N ILE A 174 -18.31 -24.42 10.96
CA ILE A 174 -18.79 -23.02 10.86
C ILE A 174 -17.83 -22.21 10.02
N ILE A 175 -16.51 -22.26 10.30
CA ILE A 175 -15.48 -21.52 9.56
C ILE A 175 -15.52 -21.87 8.07
N ILE A 176 -15.56 -23.16 7.72
CA ILE A 176 -15.62 -23.62 6.32
C ILE A 176 -16.86 -23.09 5.59
N LYS A 177 -18.01 -23.06 6.26
CA LYS A 177 -19.26 -22.56 5.67
C LYS A 177 -19.32 -21.03 5.57
N VAL A 178 -18.72 -20.32 6.51
CA VAL A 178 -18.72 -18.85 6.58
C VAL A 178 -17.70 -18.22 5.64
N HIS A 179 -16.54 -18.84 5.50
CA HIS A 179 -15.43 -18.32 4.67
C HIS A 179 -15.84 -17.96 3.22
N PRO A 180 -16.53 -18.81 2.43
CA PRO A 180 -16.93 -18.45 1.08
C PRO A 180 -17.97 -17.33 1.03
N VAL A 181 -18.80 -17.19 2.09
CA VAL A 181 -19.77 -16.09 2.18
C VAL A 181 -19.04 -14.77 2.39
N PHE A 182 -18.09 -14.69 3.33
CA PHE A 182 -17.26 -13.49 3.51
C PHE A 182 -16.48 -13.12 2.27
N LYS A 183 -15.92 -14.10 1.54
CA LYS A 183 -15.22 -13.83 0.28
C LYS A 183 -16.13 -13.11 -0.73
N ARG A 184 -17.41 -13.52 -0.84
CA ARG A 184 -18.40 -12.81 -1.68
C ARG A 184 -18.73 -11.42 -1.14
N VAL A 185 -18.92 -11.29 0.17
CA VAL A 185 -19.17 -9.99 0.82
C VAL A 185 -18.05 -9.01 0.50
N PHE A 186 -16.79 -9.39 0.66
CA PHE A 186 -15.65 -8.51 0.34
C PHE A 186 -15.59 -8.13 -1.14
N HIS A 187 -15.86 -9.08 -2.04
CA HIS A 187 -15.94 -8.77 -3.47
C HIS A 187 -17.07 -7.77 -3.79
N THR A 188 -18.23 -7.91 -3.13
CA THR A 188 -19.35 -6.97 -3.31
C THR A 188 -19.05 -5.61 -2.66
N TYR A 189 -18.23 -5.54 -1.59
CA TYR A 189 -17.71 -4.28 -1.06
C TYR A 189 -16.79 -3.57 -2.05
N ASP A 190 -15.97 -4.31 -2.79
CA ASP A 190 -15.14 -3.72 -3.85
C ASP A 190 -16.02 -3.13 -4.97
N GLU A 191 -17.10 -3.84 -5.38
CA GLU A 191 -18.10 -3.32 -6.32
C GLU A 191 -18.75 -2.03 -5.79
N LEU A 192 -19.13 -2.00 -4.51
CA LEU A 192 -19.73 -0.82 -3.86
C LEU A 192 -18.76 0.36 -3.85
N ASN A 193 -17.50 0.13 -3.46
CA ASN A 193 -16.48 1.16 -3.43
C ASN A 193 -16.25 1.78 -4.81
N ASN A 194 -16.22 0.95 -5.86
CA ASN A 194 -16.09 1.42 -7.24
C ASN A 194 -17.27 2.32 -7.64
N VAL A 195 -18.50 1.91 -7.34
CA VAL A 195 -19.71 2.70 -7.63
C VAL A 195 -19.70 4.03 -6.87
N VAL A 196 -19.32 4.02 -5.59
CA VAL A 196 -19.22 5.24 -4.79
C VAL A 196 -18.14 6.17 -5.34
N GLN A 197 -16.96 5.66 -5.68
CA GLN A 197 -15.89 6.46 -6.27
C GLN A 197 -16.27 7.04 -7.64
N GLU A 198 -16.92 6.26 -8.49
CA GLU A 198 -17.44 6.70 -9.78
C GLU A 198 -18.46 7.83 -9.59
N ASN A 199 -19.43 7.64 -8.69
CA ASN A 199 -20.47 8.63 -8.40
C ASN A 199 -19.88 9.92 -7.82
N VAL A 200 -18.98 9.86 -6.83
CA VAL A 200 -18.36 11.04 -6.21
C VAL A 200 -17.51 11.80 -7.24
N ARG A 201 -16.77 11.12 -8.10
CA ARG A 201 -16.02 11.77 -9.19
C ARG A 201 -16.94 12.40 -10.22
N GLY A 202 -18.01 11.70 -10.58
CA GLY A 202 -19.02 12.12 -11.56
C GLY A 202 -20.17 12.94 -10.98
N ILE A 203 -20.14 13.37 -9.72
CA ILE A 203 -21.32 13.95 -9.05
C ILE A 203 -21.91 15.17 -9.77
N ARG A 204 -21.05 15.98 -10.41
CA ARG A 204 -21.51 17.11 -11.23
C ARG A 204 -22.31 16.64 -12.45
N VAL A 205 -21.93 15.53 -13.06
CA VAL A 205 -22.65 14.92 -14.18
C VAL A 205 -23.98 14.36 -13.70
N VAL A 206 -23.98 13.60 -12.60
CA VAL A 206 -25.20 13.05 -12.01
C VAL A 206 -26.20 14.17 -11.73
N LYS A 207 -25.74 15.29 -11.14
CA LYS A 207 -26.56 16.47 -10.83
C LYS A 207 -27.04 17.19 -12.10
N SER A 208 -26.18 17.38 -13.10
CA SER A 208 -26.56 18.10 -14.33
C SER A 208 -27.54 17.32 -15.21
N PHE A 209 -27.59 15.99 -15.08
CA PHE A 209 -28.51 15.12 -15.82
C PHE A 209 -29.69 14.60 -15.00
N ASN A 210 -29.84 15.04 -13.73
CA ASN A 210 -30.90 14.60 -12.79
C ASN A 210 -30.99 13.07 -12.68
N GLN A 211 -29.83 12.39 -12.52
CA GLN A 211 -29.75 10.93 -12.46
C GLN A 211 -29.56 10.40 -11.01
N GLU A 212 -29.91 11.18 -10.00
CA GLU A 212 -29.72 10.81 -8.59
C GLU A 212 -30.48 9.53 -8.23
N GLU A 213 -31.74 9.41 -8.66
CA GLU A 213 -32.55 8.22 -8.36
C GLU A 213 -31.96 6.95 -8.99
N HIS A 214 -31.39 7.07 -10.19
CA HIS A 214 -30.71 5.96 -10.84
C HIS A 214 -29.50 5.49 -10.04
N GLU A 215 -28.65 6.41 -9.60
CA GLU A 215 -27.46 6.11 -8.81
C GLU A 215 -27.81 5.60 -7.41
N ILE A 216 -28.85 6.15 -6.76
CA ILE A 216 -29.38 5.62 -5.50
C ILE A 216 -29.84 4.18 -5.66
N SER A 217 -30.63 3.88 -6.70
CA SER A 217 -31.10 2.50 -6.98
C SER A 217 -29.95 1.53 -7.24
N LYS A 218 -28.91 1.96 -7.97
CA LYS A 218 -27.68 1.19 -8.22
C LYS A 218 -26.96 0.86 -6.90
N PHE A 219 -26.79 1.85 -6.02
CA PHE A 219 -26.19 1.69 -4.70
C PHE A 219 -27.01 0.76 -3.80
N GLU A 220 -28.34 0.96 -3.73
CA GLU A 220 -29.23 0.16 -2.90
C GLU A 220 -29.21 -1.33 -3.28
N LYS A 221 -29.18 -1.66 -4.58
CA LYS A 221 -29.09 -3.06 -5.04
C LYS A 221 -27.83 -3.75 -4.56
N ILE A 222 -26.69 -3.05 -4.60
CA ILE A 222 -25.41 -3.60 -4.13
C ILE A 222 -25.42 -3.70 -2.60
N SER A 223 -25.92 -2.67 -1.91
CA SER A 223 -26.06 -2.65 -0.46
C SER A 223 -26.96 -3.77 0.05
N GLU A 224 -28.08 -4.03 -0.63
CA GLU A 224 -28.99 -5.14 -0.28
C GLU A 224 -28.31 -6.52 -0.48
N LYS A 225 -27.50 -6.68 -1.53
CA LYS A 225 -26.73 -7.92 -1.75
C LYS A 225 -25.72 -8.13 -0.62
N ILE A 226 -25.00 -7.07 -0.19
CA ILE A 226 -24.12 -7.10 0.98
C ILE A 226 -24.90 -7.49 2.23
N TYR A 227 -26.03 -6.84 2.49
CA TYR A 227 -26.88 -7.15 3.65
C TYR A 227 -27.30 -8.61 3.69
N LYS A 228 -27.79 -9.16 2.59
CA LYS A 228 -28.23 -10.58 2.51
C LYS A 228 -27.09 -11.56 2.79
N ASP A 229 -25.93 -11.34 2.16
CA ASP A 229 -24.77 -12.21 2.36
C ASP A 229 -24.18 -12.03 3.77
N PHE A 230 -24.08 -10.79 4.26
CA PHE A 230 -23.59 -10.52 5.61
C PHE A 230 -24.51 -11.12 6.68
N ALA A 231 -25.83 -10.92 6.56
CA ALA A 231 -26.81 -11.53 7.47
C ALA A 231 -26.74 -13.06 7.46
N LYS A 232 -26.46 -13.68 6.30
CA LYS A 232 -26.25 -15.12 6.21
C LYS A 232 -24.98 -15.56 6.94
N ALA A 233 -23.88 -14.82 6.80
CA ALA A 233 -22.64 -15.08 7.52
C ALA A 233 -22.82 -14.93 9.03
N GLU A 234 -23.45 -13.83 9.47
CA GLU A 234 -23.70 -13.55 10.88
C GLU A 234 -24.62 -14.59 11.53
N ARG A 235 -25.65 -15.08 10.84
CA ARG A 235 -26.50 -16.18 11.35
C ARG A 235 -25.70 -17.45 11.61
N LEU A 236 -24.72 -17.77 10.76
CA LEU A 236 -23.84 -18.92 10.97
C LEU A 236 -22.87 -18.70 12.13
N ILE A 237 -22.29 -17.49 12.24
CA ILE A 237 -21.40 -17.11 13.34
C ILE A 237 -22.17 -17.07 14.67
N ALA A 238 -23.40 -16.58 14.68
CA ALA A 238 -24.22 -16.51 15.87
C ALA A 238 -24.46 -17.89 16.50
N LEU A 239 -24.38 -18.99 15.73
CA LEU A 239 -24.46 -20.36 16.28
C LEU A 239 -23.24 -20.71 17.16
N ASN A 240 -22.12 -19.98 17.04
CA ASN A 240 -20.91 -20.25 17.81
C ASN A 240 -21.18 -20.16 19.34
N SER A 241 -21.88 -19.11 19.79
CA SER A 241 -22.18 -18.90 21.21
C SER A 241 -23.12 -19.99 21.80
N PRO A 242 -24.27 -20.34 21.19
CA PRO A 242 -25.11 -21.46 21.67
C PRO A 242 -24.40 -22.81 21.69
N ILE A 243 -23.62 -23.13 20.65
CA ILE A 243 -22.86 -24.39 20.60
C ILE A 243 -21.85 -24.44 21.76
N MET A 244 -21.13 -23.35 21.98
CA MET A 244 -20.19 -23.23 23.10
C MET A 244 -20.89 -23.40 24.45
N GLN A 245 -22.05 -22.75 24.65
CA GLN A 245 -22.84 -22.86 25.88
C GLN A 245 -23.33 -24.28 26.10
N VAL A 246 -23.86 -24.96 25.08
CA VAL A 246 -24.30 -26.35 25.18
C VAL A 246 -23.12 -27.26 25.58
N CYS A 247 -21.94 -27.11 24.95
CA CYS A 247 -20.76 -27.88 25.32
C CYS A 247 -20.34 -27.59 26.79
N MET A 248 -20.37 -26.31 27.18
CA MET A 248 -20.00 -25.89 28.54
C MET A 248 -20.95 -26.48 29.58
N TYR A 249 -22.27 -26.32 29.40
CA TYR A 249 -23.24 -26.87 30.35
C TYR A 249 -23.24 -28.42 30.36
N THR A 250 -23.01 -29.07 29.22
CA THR A 250 -22.84 -30.51 29.16
C THR A 250 -21.62 -30.94 29.98
N CYS A 251 -20.47 -30.25 29.85
CA CYS A 251 -19.29 -30.50 30.69
C CYS A 251 -19.66 -30.31 32.17
N MET A 252 -20.28 -29.19 32.53
CA MET A 252 -20.66 -28.89 33.93
C MET A 252 -21.58 -29.95 34.54
N ILE A 253 -22.60 -30.39 33.79
CA ILE A 253 -23.53 -31.44 34.26
C ILE A 253 -22.79 -32.77 34.45
N LEU A 254 -21.93 -33.14 33.49
CA LEU A 254 -21.16 -34.40 33.58
C LEU A 254 -20.16 -34.37 34.75
N ILE A 255 -19.44 -33.26 34.93
CA ILE A 255 -18.51 -33.05 36.05
C ILE A 255 -19.28 -33.08 37.38
N SER A 256 -20.44 -32.41 37.46
CA SER A 256 -21.26 -32.40 38.65
C SER A 256 -21.72 -33.82 39.00
N TRP A 257 -22.25 -34.55 38.04
CA TRP A 257 -22.81 -35.89 38.27
C TRP A 257 -21.73 -36.94 38.61
N LEU A 258 -20.68 -37.02 37.77
CA LEU A 258 -19.60 -37.98 37.98
C LEU A 258 -18.77 -37.58 39.22
N GLY A 259 -18.48 -36.29 39.36
CA GLY A 259 -17.72 -35.76 40.49
C GLY A 259 -18.43 -35.90 41.83
N ALA A 260 -19.75 -35.65 41.88
CA ALA A 260 -20.51 -35.91 43.12
C ALA A 260 -20.46 -37.37 43.52
N LYS A 261 -20.60 -38.32 42.59
CA LYS A 261 -20.43 -39.74 42.85
C LYS A 261 -19.05 -40.06 43.37
N ALA A 262 -18.00 -39.50 42.80
CA ALA A 262 -16.60 -39.72 43.18
C ALA A 262 -16.32 -39.14 44.56
N VAL A 263 -16.79 -37.92 44.89
CA VAL A 263 -16.65 -37.28 46.22
C VAL A 263 -17.39 -38.05 47.30
N ILE A 264 -18.61 -38.53 47.02
CA ILE A 264 -19.34 -39.34 47.97
C ILE A 264 -18.62 -40.68 48.22
N ALA A 265 -18.08 -41.32 47.18
CA ALA A 265 -17.39 -42.59 47.29
C ALA A 265 -16.04 -42.44 48.05
N SER A 266 -15.34 -41.31 47.89
CA SER A 266 -14.10 -41.00 48.64
C SER A 266 -14.32 -40.53 50.06
N GLY A 267 -15.58 -40.20 50.46
CA GLY A 267 -15.89 -39.55 51.72
C GLY A 267 -15.19 -38.20 51.88
N ASN A 268 -14.93 -37.52 50.76
CA ASN A 268 -14.16 -36.26 50.69
C ASN A 268 -12.70 -36.35 51.20
N ASN A 269 -12.11 -37.52 51.15
CA ASN A 269 -10.74 -37.77 51.61
C ASN A 269 -9.81 -37.83 50.38
N ALA A 270 -8.86 -36.90 50.33
CA ALA A 270 -7.87 -36.80 49.23
C ALA A 270 -7.01 -38.07 49.05
N ALA A 271 -6.85 -38.88 50.07
CA ALA A 271 -6.12 -40.16 50.00
C ALA A 271 -6.95 -41.28 49.35
N LEU A 272 -8.30 -41.16 49.32
CA LEU A 272 -9.22 -42.15 48.81
C LEU A 272 -9.81 -41.79 47.45
N GLY A 273 -9.69 -40.52 47.05
CA GLY A 273 -10.20 -40.10 45.73
C GLY A 273 -10.44 -38.59 45.62
N LEU A 274 -11.46 -38.22 44.85
CA LEU A 274 -11.79 -36.83 44.56
C LEU A 274 -12.35 -36.09 45.79
N THR A 275 -11.93 -34.84 45.99
CA THR A 275 -12.40 -33.92 47.03
C THR A 275 -13.26 -32.81 46.42
N THR A 276 -14.01 -32.10 47.29
CA THR A 276 -14.84 -30.95 46.86
C THR A 276 -14.00 -29.83 46.26
N GLY A 277 -12.83 -29.55 46.83
CA GLY A 277 -11.92 -28.57 46.27
C GLY A 277 -11.38 -28.98 44.89
N SER A 278 -11.01 -30.25 44.73
CA SER A 278 -10.58 -30.82 43.43
C SER A 278 -11.68 -30.79 42.39
N LEU A 279 -12.93 -31.06 42.79
CA LEU A 279 -14.08 -30.92 41.90
C LEU A 279 -14.26 -29.46 41.41
N THR A 280 -14.10 -28.49 42.30
CA THR A 280 -14.16 -27.06 41.97
C THR A 280 -13.06 -26.67 40.97
N ALA A 281 -11.84 -27.22 41.15
CA ALA A 281 -10.76 -27.02 40.20
C ALA A 281 -11.09 -27.59 38.80
N LEU A 282 -11.71 -28.79 38.70
CA LEU A 282 -12.14 -29.38 37.43
C LEU A 282 -13.17 -28.53 36.70
N PHE A 283 -14.10 -27.88 37.39
CA PHE A 283 -15.02 -26.90 36.77
C PHE A 283 -14.27 -25.74 36.14
N THR A 284 -13.28 -25.20 36.86
CA THR A 284 -12.48 -24.08 36.38
C THR A 284 -11.67 -24.47 35.12
N TYR A 285 -11.03 -25.65 35.14
CA TYR A 285 -10.30 -26.15 33.98
C TYR A 285 -11.20 -26.43 32.79
N ALA A 286 -12.42 -26.93 32.99
CA ALA A 286 -13.38 -27.11 31.91
C ALA A 286 -13.68 -25.79 31.20
N MET A 287 -13.94 -24.73 31.96
CA MET A 287 -14.16 -23.39 31.39
C MET A 287 -12.92 -22.88 30.64
N GLN A 288 -11.73 -23.01 31.23
CA GLN A 288 -10.48 -22.56 30.61
C GLN A 288 -10.18 -23.29 29.29
N ILE A 289 -10.39 -24.63 29.24
CA ILE A 289 -10.23 -25.45 28.04
C ILE A 289 -11.17 -24.96 26.94
N LEU A 290 -12.44 -24.80 27.23
CA LEU A 290 -13.43 -24.40 26.25
C LEU A 290 -13.20 -22.98 25.74
N MET A 291 -12.85 -22.03 26.64
CA MET A 291 -12.50 -20.66 26.27
C MET A 291 -11.25 -20.60 25.41
N SER A 292 -10.22 -21.43 25.70
CA SER A 292 -9.01 -21.47 24.87
C SER A 292 -9.30 -21.93 23.43
N LEU A 293 -10.25 -22.86 23.28
CA LEU A 293 -10.68 -23.33 21.95
C LEU A 293 -11.41 -22.23 21.16
N MET A 294 -12.25 -21.45 21.85
CA MET A 294 -12.92 -20.28 21.25
C MET A 294 -11.92 -19.19 20.82
N MET A 295 -10.92 -18.90 21.65
CA MET A 295 -9.84 -17.97 21.30
C MET A 295 -9.06 -18.42 20.06
N LEU A 296 -8.75 -19.72 19.95
CA LEU A 296 -8.10 -20.29 18.77
C LEU A 296 -8.95 -20.12 17.51
N SER A 297 -10.26 -20.32 17.59
CA SER A 297 -11.18 -20.08 16.47
C SER A 297 -11.11 -18.62 15.98
N MET A 298 -11.07 -17.66 16.91
CA MET A 298 -10.92 -16.23 16.58
C MET A 298 -9.59 -15.92 15.92
N VAL A 299 -8.49 -16.51 16.41
CA VAL A 299 -7.17 -16.38 15.79
C VAL A 299 -7.17 -16.91 14.36
N PHE A 300 -7.78 -18.07 14.11
CA PHE A 300 -7.89 -18.61 12.76
C PHE A 300 -8.65 -17.68 11.81
N ALA A 301 -9.78 -17.11 12.24
CA ALA A 301 -10.53 -16.16 11.43
C ALA A 301 -9.68 -14.92 11.05
N MET A 302 -8.95 -14.37 12.02
CA MET A 302 -8.06 -13.23 11.79
C MET A 302 -6.89 -13.56 10.88
N MET A 303 -6.33 -14.76 10.98
CA MET A 303 -5.25 -15.23 10.10
C MET A 303 -5.71 -15.36 8.64
N ILE A 304 -6.96 -15.75 8.39
CA ILE A 304 -7.53 -15.80 7.04
C ILE A 304 -7.59 -14.39 6.44
N ILE A 305 -8.09 -13.40 7.19
CA ILE A 305 -8.15 -12.00 6.76
C ILE A 305 -6.74 -11.46 6.49
N ALA A 306 -5.81 -11.71 7.41
CA ALA A 306 -4.42 -11.27 7.28
C ALA A 306 -3.67 -11.93 6.12
N SER A 307 -4.06 -13.13 5.69
CA SER A 307 -3.41 -13.85 4.59
C SER A 307 -3.48 -13.09 3.28
N SER A 308 -4.60 -12.46 2.94
CA SER A 308 -4.74 -11.64 1.73
C SER A 308 -3.89 -10.37 1.79
N SER A 309 -3.87 -9.69 2.95
CA SER A 309 -3.00 -8.53 3.17
C SER A 309 -1.52 -8.92 3.10
N ALA A 310 -1.15 -10.09 3.65
CA ALA A 310 0.21 -10.63 3.59
C ALA A 310 0.67 -10.89 2.15
N GLN A 311 -0.22 -11.39 1.30
CA GLN A 311 0.08 -11.63 -0.11
C GLN A 311 0.36 -10.32 -0.83
N ARG A 312 -0.52 -9.30 -0.68
CA ARG A 312 -0.35 -7.99 -1.31
C ARG A 312 0.91 -7.27 -0.87
N ILE A 313 1.27 -7.34 0.43
CA ILE A 313 2.53 -6.79 0.95
C ILE A 313 3.73 -7.54 0.36
N ALA A 314 3.66 -8.88 0.31
CA ALA A 314 4.75 -9.68 -0.24
C ALA A 314 4.97 -9.43 -1.74
N GLU A 315 3.93 -9.11 -2.50
CA GLU A 315 4.04 -8.68 -3.89
C GLU A 315 4.90 -7.42 -4.01
N ILE A 316 4.62 -6.38 -3.20
CA ILE A 316 5.45 -5.16 -3.19
C ILE A 316 6.89 -5.47 -2.78
N LEU A 317 7.09 -6.21 -1.66
CA LEU A 317 8.44 -6.49 -1.14
C LEU A 317 9.30 -7.37 -2.05
N ASN A 318 8.69 -8.16 -2.93
CA ASN A 318 9.41 -9.04 -3.86
C ASN A 318 9.47 -8.47 -5.27
N GLU A 319 8.73 -7.38 -5.55
CA GLU A 319 8.80 -6.72 -6.84
C GLU A 319 10.19 -6.12 -7.05
N LYS A 320 10.71 -6.30 -8.24
CA LYS A 320 12.01 -5.76 -8.63
C LYS A 320 11.82 -4.80 -9.79
N THR A 321 12.58 -3.73 -9.78
CA THR A 321 12.62 -2.82 -10.92
C THR A 321 13.24 -3.52 -12.14
N ASP A 322 12.68 -3.25 -13.31
CA ASP A 322 13.23 -3.70 -14.59
C ASP A 322 14.42 -2.84 -15.02
N ILE A 323 14.51 -1.62 -14.47
CA ILE A 323 15.52 -0.63 -14.81
C ILE A 323 16.54 -0.55 -13.68
N SER A 324 17.78 -0.87 -14.00
CA SER A 324 18.91 -0.81 -13.05
C SER A 324 20.18 -0.33 -13.75
N ASN A 325 21.14 0.13 -12.97
CA ASN A 325 22.44 0.48 -13.49
C ASN A 325 23.17 -0.75 -14.03
N PRO A 326 23.90 -0.61 -15.17
CA PRO A 326 24.78 -1.66 -15.66
C PRO A 326 26.00 -1.83 -14.72
N ALA A 327 26.76 -2.91 -14.90
CA ALA A 327 27.93 -3.20 -14.06
C ALA A 327 29.03 -2.12 -14.13
N ASN A 328 29.19 -1.48 -15.28
CA ASN A 328 30.13 -0.40 -15.52
C ASN A 328 29.40 0.78 -16.17
N PRO A 329 28.69 1.61 -15.39
CA PRO A 329 27.89 2.69 -15.93
C PRO A 329 28.79 3.84 -16.42
N VAL A 330 28.37 4.51 -17.49
CA VAL A 330 28.95 5.79 -17.93
C VAL A 330 28.48 6.89 -16.99
N LEU A 331 29.40 7.67 -16.43
CA LEU A 331 29.13 8.67 -15.39
C LEU A 331 29.09 10.12 -15.92
N GLU A 332 29.10 10.31 -17.21
CA GLU A 332 29.08 11.65 -17.83
C GLU A 332 28.28 11.60 -19.14
N VAL A 333 27.36 12.53 -19.32
CA VAL A 333 26.70 12.78 -20.60
C VAL A 333 27.43 13.90 -21.31
N LYS A 334 28.01 13.58 -22.44
CA LYS A 334 28.90 14.49 -23.20
C LYS A 334 28.15 15.73 -23.71
N ASP A 335 27.05 15.51 -24.43
CA ASP A 335 26.25 16.55 -25.07
C ASP A 335 24.77 16.11 -25.19
N GLY A 336 23.95 16.93 -25.83
CA GLY A 336 22.53 16.69 -26.02
C GLY A 336 22.15 16.01 -27.34
N GLU A 337 23.10 15.38 -28.06
CA GLU A 337 22.83 14.64 -29.29
C GLU A 337 21.99 13.40 -29.00
N ILE A 338 20.93 13.17 -29.77
CA ILE A 338 19.99 12.04 -29.56
C ILE A 338 19.82 11.26 -30.86
N ASP A 339 20.01 9.92 -30.77
CA ASP A 339 19.77 9.01 -31.88
C ASP A 339 18.78 7.91 -31.50
N TYR A 340 17.76 7.74 -32.32
CA TYR A 340 16.86 6.57 -32.29
C TYR A 340 17.20 5.67 -33.46
N LYS A 341 17.56 4.41 -33.18
CA LYS A 341 17.92 3.43 -34.21
C LYS A 341 17.02 2.20 -34.14
N ASN A 342 16.11 2.08 -35.11
CA ASN A 342 15.14 1.00 -35.26
C ASN A 342 14.34 0.74 -33.96
N VAL A 343 13.93 1.80 -33.27
CA VAL A 343 13.32 1.71 -31.96
C VAL A 343 11.90 1.18 -32.07
N ASN A 344 11.64 0.11 -31.29
CA ASN A 344 10.34 -0.45 -31.04
C ASN A 344 10.03 -0.38 -29.55
N PHE A 345 8.80 -0.07 -29.20
CA PHE A 345 8.38 0.01 -27.80
C PHE A 345 6.93 -0.46 -27.61
N ALA A 346 6.70 -1.17 -26.51
CA ALA A 346 5.39 -1.53 -25.98
C ALA A 346 5.42 -1.48 -24.45
N TYR A 347 4.33 -1.01 -23.81
CA TYR A 347 4.25 -0.90 -22.34
C TYR A 347 4.22 -2.25 -21.61
N ALA A 348 3.86 -3.32 -22.26
CA ALA A 348 3.93 -4.66 -21.71
C ALA A 348 4.72 -5.57 -22.65
N SER A 349 5.67 -6.35 -22.12
CA SER A 349 6.51 -7.27 -22.89
C SER A 349 5.73 -8.31 -23.72
N LYS A 350 4.42 -8.51 -23.43
CA LYS A 350 3.50 -9.42 -24.12
C LYS A 350 2.39 -8.69 -24.89
N ALA A 351 2.45 -7.37 -25.03
CA ALA A 351 1.45 -6.63 -25.78
C ALA A 351 1.63 -6.90 -27.28
N ASP A 352 0.58 -7.37 -27.95
CA ASP A 352 0.56 -7.61 -29.40
C ASP A 352 0.63 -6.31 -30.21
N THR A 353 0.38 -5.16 -29.59
CA THR A 353 0.39 -3.83 -30.22
C THR A 353 1.61 -3.03 -29.81
N LYS A 354 2.46 -2.71 -30.78
CA LYS A 354 3.57 -1.79 -30.60
C LYS A 354 3.04 -0.37 -30.43
N VAL A 355 3.58 0.34 -29.46
CA VAL A 355 3.32 1.77 -29.23
C VAL A 355 4.24 2.64 -30.10
N LEU A 356 5.50 2.22 -30.25
CA LEU A 356 6.42 2.77 -31.25
C LEU A 356 6.87 1.62 -32.17
N ASP A 357 6.91 1.88 -33.46
CA ASP A 357 7.26 0.90 -34.49
C ASP A 357 8.32 1.43 -35.45
N ASN A 358 9.53 0.88 -35.34
CA ASN A 358 10.69 1.16 -36.20
C ASN A 358 11.01 2.66 -36.32
N VAL A 359 11.06 3.36 -35.19
CA VAL A 359 11.37 4.79 -35.14
C VAL A 359 12.87 4.98 -35.36
N ASN A 360 13.19 5.85 -36.35
CA ASN A 360 14.55 6.27 -36.67
C ASN A 360 14.61 7.80 -36.77
N VAL A 361 15.43 8.45 -35.97
CA VAL A 361 15.63 9.90 -36.01
C VAL A 361 16.96 10.27 -35.36
N HIS A 362 17.61 11.27 -35.93
CA HIS A 362 18.78 11.94 -35.38
C HIS A 362 18.41 13.38 -35.01
N ILE A 363 18.79 13.81 -33.81
CA ILE A 363 18.61 15.15 -33.27
C ILE A 363 19.99 15.65 -32.83
N ALA A 364 20.45 16.76 -33.43
CA ALA A 364 21.75 17.32 -33.11
C ALA A 364 21.74 18.00 -31.73
N SER A 365 22.94 18.09 -31.11
CA SER A 365 23.06 18.81 -29.83
C SER A 365 22.73 20.30 -30.01
N GLY A 366 21.90 20.84 -29.11
CA GLY A 366 21.40 22.22 -29.16
C GLY A 366 20.20 22.44 -30.11
N GLU A 367 19.83 21.45 -30.92
CA GLU A 367 18.69 21.54 -31.85
C GLU A 367 17.36 21.68 -31.09
N THR A 368 16.46 22.52 -31.59
CA THR A 368 15.08 22.62 -31.10
C THR A 368 14.18 21.79 -32.01
N VAL A 369 13.56 20.74 -31.44
CA VAL A 369 12.70 19.79 -32.16
C VAL A 369 11.27 19.92 -31.70
N GLY A 370 10.38 20.24 -32.63
CA GLY A 370 8.93 20.19 -32.42
C GLY A 370 8.37 18.80 -32.71
N ILE A 371 7.39 18.35 -31.93
CA ILE A 371 6.69 17.08 -32.15
C ILE A 371 5.20 17.34 -32.25
N ILE A 372 4.61 17.00 -33.39
CA ILE A 372 3.18 17.14 -33.71
C ILE A 372 2.59 15.77 -34.03
N GLY A 373 1.31 15.60 -33.77
CA GLY A 373 0.54 14.39 -34.13
C GLY A 373 -0.76 14.30 -33.33
N GLY A 374 -1.67 13.45 -33.77
CA GLY A 374 -2.96 13.24 -33.12
C GLY A 374 -2.87 12.74 -31.69
N THR A 375 -3.97 12.81 -30.94
CA THR A 375 -4.06 12.20 -29.61
C THR A 375 -3.85 10.69 -29.73
N GLY A 376 -2.98 10.12 -28.89
CA GLY A 376 -2.65 8.69 -28.94
C GLY A 376 -1.59 8.30 -29.98
N SER A 377 -0.97 9.25 -30.71
CA SER A 377 0.10 8.96 -31.68
C SER A 377 1.46 8.60 -31.07
N SER A 378 1.54 8.42 -29.75
CA SER A 378 2.72 7.94 -28.98
C SER A 378 3.85 8.95 -28.78
N LYS A 379 3.57 10.25 -28.89
CA LYS A 379 4.56 11.34 -28.68
C LYS A 379 5.20 11.30 -27.30
N SER A 380 4.38 11.20 -26.24
CA SER A 380 4.88 11.13 -24.85
C SER A 380 5.70 9.85 -24.63
N SER A 381 5.28 8.72 -25.20
CA SER A 381 6.05 7.47 -25.13
C SER A 381 7.44 7.59 -25.76
N PHE A 382 7.55 8.33 -26.88
CA PHE A 382 8.82 8.60 -27.54
C PHE A 382 9.77 9.34 -26.61
N VAL A 383 9.36 10.47 -26.02
CA VAL A 383 10.26 11.28 -25.18
C VAL A 383 10.59 10.63 -23.83
N GLN A 384 9.73 9.75 -23.31
CA GLN A 384 9.97 9.04 -22.06
C GLN A 384 11.11 8.02 -22.11
N LEU A 385 11.52 7.61 -23.32
CA LEU A 385 12.65 6.70 -23.50
C LEU A 385 14.00 7.41 -23.33
N ILE A 386 14.09 8.74 -23.53
CA ILE A 386 15.34 9.51 -23.43
C ILE A 386 15.87 9.50 -21.98
N PRO A 387 15.10 9.87 -20.94
CA PRO A 387 15.54 9.76 -19.54
C PRO A 387 15.44 8.32 -19.00
N ARG A 388 15.23 7.34 -19.88
CA ARG A 388 15.09 5.92 -19.52
C ARG A 388 14.05 5.71 -18.42
N LEU A 389 12.83 6.28 -18.62
CA LEU A 389 11.68 5.96 -17.74
C LEU A 389 11.12 4.57 -18.07
N TYR A 390 11.31 4.13 -19.30
CA TYR A 390 11.07 2.78 -19.82
C TYR A 390 12.25 2.35 -20.69
N ASP A 391 12.51 1.06 -20.81
CA ASP A 391 13.45 0.48 -21.76
C ASP A 391 12.75 0.12 -23.06
N VAL A 392 13.45 0.27 -24.18
CA VAL A 392 12.95 -0.14 -25.50
C VAL A 392 12.76 -1.65 -25.59
N THR A 393 11.77 -2.11 -26.36
CA THR A 393 11.56 -3.53 -26.64
C THR A 393 12.41 -4.03 -27.81
N GLY A 394 12.96 -3.12 -28.64
CA GLY A 394 13.88 -3.39 -29.73
C GLY A 394 14.53 -2.12 -30.22
N GLY A 395 15.72 -2.23 -30.81
CA GLY A 395 16.53 -1.08 -31.19
C GLY A 395 17.29 -0.45 -30.03
N GLU A 396 17.75 0.78 -30.23
CA GLU A 396 18.53 1.53 -29.23
C GLU A 396 18.19 3.03 -29.28
N VAL A 397 18.22 3.66 -28.10
CA VAL A 397 18.17 5.12 -27.93
C VAL A 397 19.51 5.56 -27.38
N MET A 398 20.16 6.49 -28.07
CA MET A 398 21.47 6.99 -27.66
C MET A 398 21.34 8.46 -27.28
N LEU A 399 22.11 8.87 -26.26
CA LEU A 399 22.31 10.25 -25.84
C LEU A 399 23.80 10.52 -25.77
N GLY A 400 24.29 11.60 -26.45
CA GLY A 400 25.71 11.91 -26.53
C GLY A 400 26.58 10.77 -27.08
N GLY A 401 25.98 9.97 -28.02
CA GLY A 401 26.65 8.85 -28.67
C GLY A 401 26.70 7.54 -27.84
N VAL A 402 26.06 7.47 -26.66
CA VAL A 402 26.03 6.29 -25.81
C VAL A 402 24.59 5.84 -25.58
N ASP A 403 24.33 4.53 -25.66
CA ASP A 403 23.01 3.97 -25.36
C ASP A 403 22.57 4.32 -23.92
N VAL A 404 21.34 4.82 -23.78
CA VAL A 404 20.78 5.25 -22.49
C VAL A 404 20.82 4.14 -21.41
N ARG A 405 20.85 2.88 -21.82
CA ARG A 405 20.96 1.70 -20.93
C ARG A 405 22.33 1.54 -20.30
N ASN A 406 23.37 2.18 -20.87
CA ASN A 406 24.75 2.10 -20.41
C ASN A 406 25.15 3.21 -19.45
N TYR A 407 24.30 4.22 -19.26
CA TYR A 407 24.54 5.28 -18.28
C TYR A 407 24.20 4.85 -16.86
N ASP A 408 24.84 5.53 -15.90
CA ASP A 408 24.29 5.65 -14.55
C ASP A 408 22.96 6.42 -14.61
N LEU A 409 21.94 5.90 -13.91
CA LEU A 409 20.57 6.45 -13.98
C LEU A 409 20.49 7.87 -13.44
N ASP A 410 21.22 8.16 -12.36
CA ASP A 410 21.22 9.49 -11.76
C ASP A 410 21.92 10.48 -12.70
N THR A 411 23.06 10.09 -13.29
CA THR A 411 23.77 10.89 -14.27
C THR A 411 22.91 11.18 -15.51
N LEU A 412 22.27 10.15 -16.06
CA LEU A 412 21.37 10.30 -17.20
C LEU A 412 20.21 11.24 -16.89
N ARG A 413 19.51 10.96 -15.79
CA ARG A 413 18.34 11.74 -15.38
C ARG A 413 18.68 13.14 -14.95
N ASN A 414 19.87 13.38 -14.39
CA ASN A 414 20.34 14.73 -14.09
C ASN A 414 20.67 15.54 -15.36
N SER A 415 21.05 14.89 -16.43
CA SER A 415 21.32 15.54 -17.72
C SER A 415 20.07 15.79 -18.57
N VAL A 416 18.93 15.17 -18.24
CA VAL A 416 17.66 15.33 -18.95
C VAL A 416 16.61 15.90 -18.00
N ALA A 417 16.06 17.07 -18.32
CA ALA A 417 14.90 17.62 -17.61
C ALA A 417 13.64 17.38 -18.43
N MET A 418 12.57 16.95 -17.77
CA MET A 418 11.29 16.69 -18.42
C MET A 418 10.15 17.35 -17.66
N VAL A 419 9.38 18.18 -18.33
CA VAL A 419 8.10 18.71 -17.88
C VAL A 419 7.01 17.81 -18.45
N LEU A 420 6.32 17.08 -17.58
CA LEU A 420 5.30 16.13 -17.97
C LEU A 420 3.98 16.83 -18.34
N GLN A 421 3.16 16.21 -19.15
CA GLN A 421 1.82 16.70 -19.50
C GLN A 421 0.96 16.97 -18.26
N LYS A 422 1.03 16.07 -17.26
CA LYS A 422 0.37 16.27 -15.98
C LYS A 422 1.34 16.91 -15.00
N ASN A 423 1.22 18.22 -14.85
CA ASN A 423 2.06 19.00 -13.95
C ASN A 423 1.66 18.79 -12.47
N GLU A 424 2.63 18.43 -11.64
CA GLU A 424 2.42 18.21 -10.21
C GLU A 424 3.37 19.09 -9.38
N LEU A 425 2.81 19.78 -8.39
CA LEU A 425 3.55 20.51 -7.36
C LEU A 425 3.33 19.81 -6.02
N PHE A 426 4.37 19.82 -5.19
CA PHE A 426 4.33 19.24 -3.85
C PHE A 426 3.92 20.29 -2.82
N SER A 427 3.38 19.83 -1.68
CA SER A 427 3.12 20.70 -0.54
C SER A 427 4.42 21.30 -0.03
N GLY A 428 4.45 22.61 0.12
CA GLY A 428 5.64 23.36 0.52
C GLY A 428 5.65 24.74 -0.14
N THR A 429 6.71 25.51 0.04
CA THR A 429 6.83 26.83 -0.59
C THR A 429 7.12 26.72 -2.09
N ILE A 430 6.91 27.80 -2.84
CA ILE A 430 7.30 27.87 -4.25
C ILE A 430 8.80 27.62 -4.37
N ALA A 431 9.63 28.26 -3.55
CA ALA A 431 11.08 28.07 -3.55
C ALA A 431 11.48 26.61 -3.30
N GLU A 432 10.86 25.91 -2.35
CA GLU A 432 11.09 24.49 -2.10
C GLU A 432 10.74 23.62 -3.32
N ASN A 433 9.60 23.91 -3.96
CA ASN A 433 9.21 23.21 -5.19
C ASN A 433 10.20 23.42 -6.34
N LEU A 434 10.77 24.61 -6.47
CA LEU A 434 11.74 24.94 -7.51
C LEU A 434 13.10 24.29 -7.24
N ARG A 435 13.52 24.20 -5.97
CA ARG A 435 14.76 23.51 -5.56
C ARG A 435 14.77 22.00 -5.84
N TRP A 436 13.65 21.41 -6.19
CA TRP A 436 13.66 20.03 -6.74
C TRP A 436 14.43 19.92 -8.06
N GLY A 437 14.59 21.02 -8.79
CA GLY A 437 15.45 21.07 -9.98
C GLY A 437 16.94 21.12 -9.62
N ASN A 438 17.29 21.90 -8.60
CA ASN A 438 18.64 22.00 -8.03
C ASN A 438 18.52 22.40 -6.56
N GLU A 439 18.90 21.49 -5.64
CA GLU A 439 18.77 21.69 -4.19
C GLU A 439 19.61 22.86 -3.68
N ASP A 440 20.77 23.11 -4.30
CA ASP A 440 21.72 24.17 -3.96
C ASP A 440 21.45 25.51 -4.67
N ALA A 441 20.33 25.62 -5.42
CA ALA A 441 20.01 26.83 -6.16
C ALA A 441 19.86 28.04 -5.24
N THR A 442 20.55 29.13 -5.58
CA THR A 442 20.44 30.43 -4.91
C THR A 442 19.09 31.08 -5.23
N ASP A 443 18.68 32.05 -4.42
CA ASP A 443 17.43 32.79 -4.66
C ASP A 443 17.46 33.58 -5.98
N GLU A 444 18.64 34.04 -6.42
CA GLU A 444 18.87 34.71 -7.70
C GLU A 444 18.68 33.72 -8.87
N GLU A 445 19.19 32.50 -8.77
CA GLU A 445 19.01 31.47 -9.79
C GLU A 445 17.54 31.04 -9.89
N ILE A 446 16.85 30.90 -8.75
CA ILE A 446 15.41 30.61 -8.68
C ILE A 446 14.61 31.71 -9.39
N LYS A 447 14.92 32.97 -9.09
CA LYS A 447 14.26 34.13 -9.70
C LYS A 447 14.52 34.16 -11.21
N HIS A 448 15.76 33.97 -11.63
CA HIS A 448 16.11 33.95 -13.04
C HIS A 448 15.38 32.82 -13.82
N ALA A 449 15.32 31.62 -13.26
CA ALA A 449 14.55 30.52 -13.85
C ALA A 449 13.05 30.85 -13.97
N CYS A 450 12.50 31.56 -12.97
CA CYS A 450 11.10 32.02 -13.00
C CYS A 450 10.89 33.14 -14.05
N GLU A 451 11.85 34.04 -14.22
CA GLU A 451 11.82 35.06 -15.28
C GLU A 451 11.77 34.41 -16.67
N LEU A 452 12.63 33.41 -16.93
CA LEU A 452 12.66 32.65 -18.18
C LEU A 452 11.34 31.88 -18.43
N ALA A 453 10.77 31.30 -17.39
CA ALA A 453 9.48 30.59 -17.44
C ALA A 453 8.27 31.52 -17.39
N GLN A 454 8.47 32.84 -17.40
CA GLN A 454 7.40 33.86 -17.27
C GLN A 454 6.59 33.68 -15.98
N ALA A 455 7.22 33.21 -14.90
CA ALA A 455 6.59 32.93 -13.60
C ALA A 455 6.86 34.04 -12.56
N ASP A 456 7.94 34.80 -12.67
CA ASP A 456 8.36 35.79 -11.67
C ASP A 456 7.28 36.87 -11.42
N GLU A 457 6.61 37.34 -12.47
CA GLU A 457 5.60 38.38 -12.36
C GLU A 457 4.49 38.01 -11.39
N PHE A 458 3.88 36.82 -11.56
CA PHE A 458 2.79 36.41 -10.68
C PHE A 458 3.29 35.93 -9.31
N VAL A 459 4.49 35.35 -9.23
CA VAL A 459 5.06 34.91 -7.94
C VAL A 459 5.38 36.13 -7.08
N SER A 460 6.02 37.15 -7.65
CA SER A 460 6.34 38.41 -6.95
C SER A 460 5.10 39.22 -6.54
N ALA A 461 3.98 39.04 -7.24
CA ALA A 461 2.69 39.67 -6.89
C ALA A 461 1.95 38.93 -5.76
N MET A 462 2.35 37.72 -5.37
CA MET A 462 1.77 36.98 -4.23
C MET A 462 2.24 37.61 -2.90
N PRO A 463 1.40 37.58 -1.84
CA PRO A 463 1.72 38.20 -0.54
C PRO A 463 3.06 37.78 0.05
N ASP A 464 3.40 36.48 -0.05
CA ASP A 464 4.64 35.89 0.49
C ASP A 464 5.68 35.62 -0.60
N GLY A 465 5.46 36.06 -1.86
CA GLY A 465 6.36 35.86 -2.99
C GLY A 465 6.75 34.40 -3.15
N TYR A 466 8.05 34.13 -3.23
CA TYR A 466 8.62 32.77 -3.34
C TYR A 466 8.40 31.89 -2.11
N ASN A 467 8.05 32.46 -0.96
CA ASN A 467 7.69 31.74 0.27
C ASN A 467 6.20 31.38 0.33
N THR A 468 5.42 31.74 -0.69
CA THR A 468 4.01 31.35 -0.78
C THR A 468 3.88 29.84 -0.74
N TYR A 469 3.00 29.33 0.17
CA TYR A 469 2.78 27.91 0.36
C TYR A 469 1.90 27.35 -0.75
N ILE A 470 2.35 26.26 -1.37
CA ILE A 470 1.62 25.47 -2.36
C ILE A 470 0.96 24.30 -1.66
N GLU A 471 -0.35 24.14 -1.85
CA GLU A 471 -1.08 22.97 -1.37
C GLU A 471 -0.78 21.72 -2.19
N GLN A 472 -1.11 20.55 -1.65
CA GLN A 472 -0.89 19.26 -2.31
C GLN A 472 -1.48 19.24 -3.73
N GLY A 473 -0.63 18.93 -4.71
CA GLY A 473 -1.00 18.93 -6.12
C GLY A 473 -1.18 20.32 -6.74
N GLY A 474 -0.83 21.40 -6.01
CA GLY A 474 -0.96 22.78 -6.51
C GLY A 474 -2.41 23.22 -6.72
N THR A 475 -3.32 22.87 -5.80
CA THR A 475 -4.76 23.18 -5.92
C THR A 475 -5.07 24.67 -5.76
N ASN A 476 -4.17 25.41 -5.13
CA ASN A 476 -4.28 26.85 -4.89
C ASN A 476 -3.61 27.74 -5.95
N VAL A 477 -3.14 27.17 -7.05
CA VAL A 477 -2.58 27.89 -8.20
C VAL A 477 -3.30 27.49 -9.49
N SER A 478 -3.37 28.42 -10.46
CA SER A 478 -3.99 28.13 -11.76
C SER A 478 -3.19 27.12 -12.59
N GLY A 479 -3.83 26.50 -13.59
CA GLY A 479 -3.15 25.53 -14.46
C GLY A 479 -1.93 26.11 -15.16
N GLY A 480 -2.04 27.33 -15.71
CA GLY A 480 -0.93 28.03 -16.36
C GLY A 480 0.18 28.45 -15.40
N GLN A 481 -0.15 28.87 -14.17
CA GLN A 481 0.83 29.14 -13.12
C GLN A 481 1.60 27.87 -12.75
N LYS A 482 0.89 26.75 -12.55
CA LYS A 482 1.49 25.44 -12.27
C LYS A 482 2.45 24.99 -13.38
N GLN A 483 2.06 25.14 -14.65
CA GLN A 483 2.89 24.82 -15.79
C GLN A 483 4.19 25.64 -15.78
N ARG A 484 4.08 26.95 -15.62
CA ARG A 484 5.25 27.86 -15.58
C ARG A 484 6.20 27.55 -14.43
N LEU A 485 5.68 27.21 -13.24
CA LEU A 485 6.51 26.77 -12.11
C LEU A 485 7.21 25.43 -12.40
N CYS A 486 6.55 24.48 -13.06
CA CYS A 486 7.17 23.22 -13.47
C CYS A 486 8.25 23.41 -14.54
N ILE A 487 8.07 24.38 -15.46
CA ILE A 487 9.11 24.78 -16.42
C ILE A 487 10.28 25.40 -15.69
N ALA A 488 10.08 26.38 -14.78
CA ALA A 488 11.14 26.99 -13.98
C ALA A 488 11.95 25.94 -13.20
N ARG A 489 11.27 24.96 -12.58
CA ARG A 489 11.91 23.83 -11.90
C ARG A 489 12.80 23.01 -12.84
N ALA A 490 12.35 22.76 -14.07
CA ALA A 490 13.15 22.03 -15.05
C ALA A 490 14.38 22.82 -15.54
N LEU A 491 14.27 24.15 -15.65
CA LEU A 491 15.36 25.04 -16.04
C LEU A 491 16.48 25.10 -15.01
N LEU A 492 16.14 25.11 -13.72
CA LEU A 492 17.12 25.09 -12.61
C LEU A 492 18.05 23.88 -12.64
N LYS A 493 17.65 22.81 -13.30
CA LYS A 493 18.49 21.62 -13.47
C LYS A 493 19.65 21.82 -14.43
N ASN A 494 19.64 22.88 -15.26
CA ASN A 494 20.61 23.16 -16.32
C ASN A 494 20.92 21.93 -17.19
N PRO A 495 19.90 21.31 -17.82
CA PRO A 495 20.03 20.02 -18.48
C PRO A 495 20.71 20.12 -19.84
N LYS A 496 21.28 19.00 -20.33
CA LYS A 496 21.74 18.84 -21.72
C LYS A 496 20.54 18.67 -22.68
N VAL A 497 19.44 18.07 -22.19
CA VAL A 497 18.18 17.90 -22.95
C VAL A 497 17.01 18.38 -22.10
N LEU A 498 16.21 19.28 -22.65
CA LEU A 498 14.96 19.76 -22.06
C LEU A 498 13.77 19.23 -22.87
N ILE A 499 12.88 18.51 -22.20
CA ILE A 499 11.67 17.94 -22.79
C ILE A 499 10.45 18.66 -22.22
N LEU A 500 9.64 19.24 -23.09
CA LEU A 500 8.38 19.91 -22.76
C LEU A 500 7.22 19.11 -23.37
N ASP A 501 6.57 18.22 -22.56
CA ASP A 501 5.48 17.38 -23.03
C ASP A 501 4.14 18.07 -22.77
N ASP A 502 3.58 18.73 -23.80
CA ASP A 502 2.31 19.49 -23.79
C ASP A 502 2.24 20.49 -22.60
N SER A 503 3.40 21.01 -22.22
CA SER A 503 3.59 21.76 -20.98
C SER A 503 3.25 23.25 -21.08
N THR A 504 2.79 23.72 -22.24
CA THR A 504 2.33 25.09 -22.48
C THR A 504 0.86 25.17 -22.90
N SER A 505 0.13 24.05 -22.88
CA SER A 505 -1.26 23.96 -23.34
C SER A 505 -2.25 24.84 -22.52
N ALA A 506 -1.98 25.11 -21.26
CA ALA A 506 -2.77 25.99 -20.39
C ALA A 506 -2.17 27.41 -20.28
N VAL A 507 -1.13 27.71 -21.05
CA VAL A 507 -0.51 29.04 -21.16
C VAL A 507 -1.03 29.72 -22.43
N ASP A 508 -1.25 31.03 -22.36
CA ASP A 508 -1.65 31.80 -23.53
C ASP A 508 -0.53 31.87 -24.58
N THR A 509 -0.90 32.12 -25.84
CA THR A 509 0.02 32.07 -26.98
C THR A 509 1.16 33.10 -26.89
N HIS A 510 0.89 34.28 -26.27
CA HIS A 510 1.90 35.32 -26.11
C HIS A 510 2.97 34.87 -25.08
N THR A 511 2.55 34.39 -23.93
CA THR A 511 3.45 33.88 -22.89
C THR A 511 4.24 32.67 -23.36
N ASP A 512 3.62 31.73 -24.12
CA ASP A 512 4.35 30.61 -24.72
C ASP A 512 5.47 31.09 -25.67
N ALA A 513 5.18 32.06 -26.54
CA ALA A 513 6.20 32.63 -27.44
C ALA A 513 7.37 33.28 -26.67
N LEU A 514 7.08 33.96 -25.54
CA LEU A 514 8.12 34.53 -24.68
C LEU A 514 8.98 33.45 -24.02
N ILE A 515 8.36 32.36 -23.53
CA ILE A 515 9.08 31.21 -22.96
C ILE A 515 10.01 30.60 -24.04
N GLN A 516 9.48 30.31 -25.23
CA GLN A 516 10.28 29.73 -26.33
C GLN A 516 11.45 30.65 -26.72
N LYS A 517 11.23 31.95 -26.80
CA LYS A 517 12.29 32.94 -27.07
C LYS A 517 13.33 32.97 -25.95
N GLY A 518 12.91 32.96 -24.68
CA GLY A 518 13.82 32.87 -23.54
C GLY A 518 14.70 31.62 -23.62
N LEU A 519 14.08 30.46 -23.85
CA LEU A 519 14.78 29.18 -23.95
C LEU A 519 15.84 29.17 -25.08
N SER A 520 15.52 29.74 -26.25
CA SER A 520 16.48 29.80 -27.37
C SER A 520 17.67 30.74 -27.10
N GLN A 521 17.45 31.85 -26.38
CA GLN A 521 18.47 32.83 -26.09
C GLN A 521 19.41 32.43 -24.94
N TYR A 522 18.85 31.85 -23.87
CA TYR A 522 19.61 31.60 -22.62
C TYR A 522 20.12 30.16 -22.49
N MET A 523 19.61 29.21 -23.31
CA MET A 523 20.05 27.83 -23.32
C MET A 523 20.39 27.34 -24.74
N PRO A 524 21.30 27.97 -25.49
CA PRO A 524 21.58 27.62 -26.87
C PRO A 524 22.13 26.21 -27.04
N ASP A 525 22.96 25.75 -26.08
CA ASP A 525 23.60 24.44 -26.12
C ASP A 525 22.72 23.28 -25.64
N THR A 526 21.54 23.58 -25.08
CA THR A 526 20.58 22.58 -24.62
C THR A 526 19.68 22.12 -25.77
N THR A 527 19.61 20.82 -26.02
CA THR A 527 18.67 20.23 -26.97
C THR A 527 17.25 20.33 -26.42
N LYS A 528 16.32 20.92 -27.18
CA LYS A 528 14.95 21.17 -26.75
C LYS A 528 13.99 20.31 -27.54
N ILE A 529 13.14 19.53 -26.85
CA ILE A 529 12.09 18.74 -27.47
C ILE A 529 10.75 19.26 -26.96
N VAL A 530 9.95 19.81 -27.87
CA VAL A 530 8.64 20.42 -27.55
C VAL A 530 7.54 19.61 -28.20
N ILE A 531 6.78 18.88 -27.38
CA ILE A 531 5.53 18.28 -27.83
C ILE A 531 4.43 19.33 -27.65
N ALA A 532 3.77 19.68 -28.73
CA ALA A 532 2.69 20.63 -28.70
C ALA A 532 1.48 20.15 -29.49
N GLN A 533 0.30 20.65 -29.10
CA GLN A 533 -0.95 20.47 -29.86
C GLN A 533 -1.13 21.63 -30.85
N ARG A 534 -0.54 22.80 -30.57
CA ARG A 534 -0.59 23.98 -31.43
C ARG A 534 0.66 24.05 -32.31
N ILE A 535 0.46 24.24 -33.60
CA ILE A 535 1.59 24.40 -34.54
C ILE A 535 2.37 25.69 -34.22
N SER A 536 1.70 26.74 -33.75
CA SER A 536 2.34 28.01 -33.36
C SER A 536 3.45 27.83 -32.34
N SER A 537 3.38 26.83 -31.46
CA SER A 537 4.40 26.55 -30.42
C SER A 537 5.66 25.88 -30.99
N VAL A 538 5.61 25.30 -32.19
CA VAL A 538 6.71 24.54 -32.78
C VAL A 538 7.11 25.03 -34.19
N GLN A 539 6.40 26.00 -34.77
CA GLN A 539 6.66 26.47 -36.14
C GLN A 539 8.08 27.05 -36.33
N ASN A 540 8.69 27.55 -35.26
CA ASN A 540 10.04 28.12 -35.30
C ASN A 540 11.13 27.09 -34.86
N ALA A 541 10.76 25.82 -34.72
CA ALA A 541 11.71 24.76 -34.38
C ALA A 541 12.63 24.46 -35.58
N ASP A 542 13.87 24.09 -35.33
CA ASP A 542 14.85 23.72 -36.34
C ASP A 542 14.39 22.49 -37.14
N LYS A 543 13.69 21.57 -36.47
CA LYS A 543 13.11 20.37 -37.04
C LYS A 543 11.76 20.06 -36.39
N ILE A 544 10.80 19.63 -37.16
CA ILE A 544 9.50 19.17 -36.69
C ILE A 544 9.31 17.71 -37.11
N LEU A 545 8.92 16.87 -36.13
CA LEU A 545 8.59 15.47 -36.33
C LEU A 545 7.06 15.31 -36.29
N VAL A 546 6.51 14.71 -37.36
CA VAL A 546 5.09 14.43 -37.44
C VAL A 546 4.86 12.97 -37.12
N PHE A 547 4.14 12.71 -35.99
CA PHE A 547 3.84 11.38 -35.51
C PHE A 547 2.44 10.94 -35.90
N ASP A 548 2.34 9.72 -36.41
CA ASP A 548 1.06 9.02 -36.60
C ASP A 548 1.22 7.54 -36.30
N ASN A 549 0.28 6.97 -35.52
CA ASN A 549 0.24 5.54 -35.16
C ASN A 549 1.59 4.94 -34.75
N GLY A 550 2.34 5.65 -33.89
CA GLY A 550 3.62 5.20 -33.33
C GLY A 550 4.80 5.27 -34.32
N ARG A 551 4.68 5.95 -35.43
CA ARG A 551 5.72 6.13 -36.44
C ARG A 551 5.95 7.61 -36.75
N ILE A 552 7.15 7.98 -37.16
CA ILE A 552 7.44 9.28 -37.74
C ILE A 552 7.10 9.20 -39.22
N ILE A 553 6.04 9.92 -39.66
CA ILE A 553 5.57 9.90 -41.03
C ILE A 553 6.21 11.00 -41.89
N ALA A 554 6.65 12.10 -41.29
CA ALA A 554 7.37 13.18 -41.95
C ALA A 554 8.27 13.90 -40.94
N GLN A 555 9.35 14.51 -41.45
CA GLN A 555 10.24 15.37 -40.67
C GLN A 555 10.78 16.48 -41.57
N GLY A 556 10.99 17.67 -41.04
CA GLY A 556 11.53 18.83 -41.73
C GLY A 556 11.21 20.13 -41.02
N THR A 557 11.50 21.26 -41.65
CA THR A 557 11.11 22.59 -41.18
C THR A 557 9.61 22.84 -41.44
N HIS A 558 9.06 23.88 -40.81
CA HIS A 558 7.67 24.29 -41.00
C HIS A 558 7.31 24.43 -42.51
N ASP A 559 8.12 25.17 -43.26
CA ASP A 559 7.90 25.45 -44.67
C ASP A 559 8.00 24.21 -45.58
N GLU A 560 8.90 23.29 -45.24
CA GLU A 560 9.03 22.00 -45.93
C GLU A 560 7.82 21.11 -45.69
N LEU A 561 7.36 21.01 -44.43
CA LEU A 561 6.22 20.17 -44.07
C LEU A 561 4.89 20.69 -44.62
N LEU A 562 4.72 22.01 -44.73
CA LEU A 562 3.55 22.59 -45.42
C LEU A 562 3.42 22.14 -46.86
N LYS A 563 4.56 21.85 -47.52
CA LYS A 563 4.61 21.41 -48.91
C LYS A 563 4.55 19.89 -49.07
N SER A 564 5.14 19.16 -48.14
CA SER A 564 5.39 17.72 -48.29
C SER A 564 4.47 16.82 -47.45
N CYS A 565 3.78 17.35 -46.42
CA CYS A 565 2.96 16.55 -45.50
C CYS A 565 1.53 17.07 -45.43
N ASP A 566 0.58 16.33 -46.01
CA ASP A 566 -0.82 16.72 -46.06
C ASP A 566 -1.43 16.81 -44.63
N ILE A 567 -1.11 15.86 -43.74
CA ILE A 567 -1.60 15.86 -42.35
C ILE A 567 -1.14 17.13 -41.61
N TYR A 568 0.11 17.53 -41.78
CA TYR A 568 0.66 18.74 -41.13
C TYR A 568 -0.05 20.00 -41.68
N ARG A 569 -0.27 20.07 -42.99
CA ARG A 569 -0.95 21.18 -43.62
C ARG A 569 -2.40 21.30 -43.19
N GLU A 570 -3.14 20.18 -43.14
CA GLU A 570 -4.54 20.17 -42.67
C GLU A 570 -4.68 20.66 -41.25
N VAL A 571 -3.79 20.21 -40.34
CA VAL A 571 -3.76 20.67 -38.93
C VAL A 571 -3.47 22.17 -38.87
N TYR A 572 -2.52 22.67 -39.65
CA TYR A 572 -2.16 24.08 -39.69
C TYR A 572 -3.35 24.95 -40.21
N GLU A 573 -3.95 24.57 -41.31
CA GLU A 573 -5.10 25.29 -41.89
C GLU A 573 -6.31 25.28 -40.94
N SER A 574 -6.57 24.16 -40.30
CA SER A 574 -7.64 24.04 -39.31
C SER A 574 -7.44 24.98 -38.13
N GLN A 575 -6.20 25.09 -37.64
CA GLN A 575 -5.87 25.98 -36.50
C GLN A 575 -5.91 27.46 -36.89
N GLN A 576 -5.56 27.79 -38.12
CA GLN A 576 -5.65 29.16 -38.64
C GLN A 576 -7.11 29.63 -38.82
N LYS A 577 -7.99 28.74 -39.30
CA LYS A 577 -9.43 29.07 -39.51
C LYS A 577 -10.15 29.27 -38.17
N GLY A 578 -9.85 28.47 -37.16
CA GLY A 578 -10.44 28.62 -35.83
C GLY A 578 -9.96 29.86 -35.07
N GLY A 579 -8.80 30.44 -35.41
CA GLY A 579 -8.30 31.70 -34.81
C GLY A 579 -8.92 32.96 -35.42
N ASN A 580 -9.56 32.88 -36.58
CA ASN A 580 -10.21 34.05 -37.23
C ASN A 580 -11.70 34.18 -36.88
N ASP A 581 -12.31 33.19 -36.25
CA ASP A 581 -13.74 33.22 -35.86
C ASP A 581 -13.95 33.76 -34.44
N ASP A 582 -12.86 34.03 -33.65
CA ASP A 582 -12.89 34.55 -32.28
C ASP A 582 -12.45 36.05 -32.17
N GLU A 583 -12.24 36.76 -33.27
CA GLU A 583 -12.15 38.23 -33.35
C GLU A 583 -13.52 38.77 -33.81
#